data_b89e906b6b2d54bf8815005beb324389
#
_entry.id   b89e906b6b2d54bf8815005beb324389
#
_cell.length_a   1.000
_cell.length_b   1.000
_cell.length_c   1.000
_cell.angle_alpha   90.00
_cell.angle_beta   90.00
_cell.angle_gamma   90.00
#
_symmetry.space_group_name_H-M   'P 1'
#
loop_
_entity.id
_entity.type
_entity.pdbx_description
1 polymer ?
#
loop_
_entity_poly.entity_id
_entity_poly.type
_entity_poly.pdbx_seq_one_letter_code
_entity_poly.pdbx_strand_id
1 'polypeptide(L)'
;MITRRNFLRTSGLATAGIALGGISKLQSMSASGAARVAGANRKINLACIGIGNRGAEIIPEFDKTGLANIVALCDVDLGAPHTQAMLGKFPNAKQFKDFRQMFDKMGNEIEAVSIAIPDFSHFPAAMLAMSLGKHVYVEKPMARTFYEAELMIAAAKKRKNIVTQVGNQGHSEGNYFQFKAWKDAGIIKDVTAVTAHMNSDRRWYPWDSNMKRYPDAQPVPPTMDWDLWLTTAMYHGYNEKYHPGNWRGWYDFGMGVLGDWAAHIIDTIHEFLDLGLPYEINPLKVEGHNDYLFPKASTLLFRFPKRGKMPPLDITWYEGVNNIPAVPEGYGTSDIDPNIPSVAGGKLQPTKLNPGKIIYSKDLIFKGGSHGSTLSIIPKEKAKAMESKLPPVPKSPSNHFANFLLACQGQEKTRSPFEIFGPMSQVFSLGVIAQRLNTKLLFDRNTKQITNNAFANAMLTQIPPRKGWEEFYKL
;
A
#
# COMPACT_ATOMS: atom_id res chain seq x y z
N MET A 1 -25.32 2.97 -16.58
CA MET A 1 -25.86 2.53 -15.28
C MET A 1 -25.90 1.02 -15.25
N ILE A 2 -25.02 0.38 -14.46
CA ILE A 2 -25.11 -1.07 -14.23
C ILE A 2 -26.36 -1.29 -13.40
N THR A 3 -27.38 -1.92 -13.96
CA THR A 3 -28.54 -2.33 -13.19
C THR A 3 -28.19 -3.58 -12.37
N ARG A 4 -28.74 -3.71 -11.16
CA ARG A 4 -28.62 -4.86 -10.25
C ARG A 4 -28.75 -6.22 -10.99
N ARG A 5 -29.51 -6.23 -12.07
CA ARG A 5 -29.81 -7.41 -12.90
C ARG A 5 -28.63 -7.86 -13.76
N ASN A 6 -27.78 -6.93 -14.23
CA ASN A 6 -26.64 -7.26 -15.08
C ASN A 6 -25.44 -7.75 -14.26
N PHE A 7 -25.22 -7.19 -13.06
CA PHE A 7 -24.18 -7.64 -12.14
C PHE A 7 -24.42 -9.08 -11.64
N LEU A 8 -25.67 -9.45 -11.33
CA LEU A 8 -26.03 -10.80 -10.88
C LEU A 8 -26.06 -11.83 -12.02
N ARG A 9 -26.29 -11.42 -13.27
CA ARG A 9 -26.26 -12.33 -14.42
C ARG A 9 -24.86 -12.81 -14.80
N THR A 10 -23.84 -11.97 -14.64
CA THR A 10 -22.45 -12.35 -14.93
C THR A 10 -21.84 -13.26 -13.84
N SER A 11 -22.35 -13.21 -12.61
CA SER A 11 -21.89 -14.07 -11.51
C SER A 11 -22.47 -15.48 -11.53
N GLY A 12 -23.53 -15.72 -12.32
CA GLY A 12 -24.29 -16.98 -12.33
C GLY A 12 -23.96 -17.97 -13.44
N LEU A 13 -23.08 -17.65 -14.39
CA LEU A 13 -22.84 -18.46 -15.59
C LEU A 13 -21.57 -19.31 -15.57
N ALA A 14 -20.85 -19.38 -14.44
CA ALA A 14 -19.61 -20.16 -14.32
C ALA A 14 -19.79 -21.57 -13.68
N THR A 15 -21.02 -22.05 -13.48
CA THR A 15 -21.28 -23.35 -12.81
C THR A 15 -22.27 -24.24 -13.53
N ALA A 16 -22.21 -24.38 -14.86
CA ALA A 16 -22.95 -25.41 -15.55
C ALA A 16 -22.17 -25.90 -16.76
N GLY A 17 -21.47 -27.01 -16.64
CA GLY A 17 -20.85 -27.68 -17.79
C GLY A 17 -19.77 -28.70 -17.45
N ILE A 18 -20.05 -29.69 -16.60
CA ILE A 18 -19.31 -30.96 -16.61
C ILE A 18 -20.33 -32.11 -16.34
N ALA A 19 -20.81 -32.73 -17.38
CA ALA A 19 -21.22 -34.11 -17.34
C ALA A 19 -21.22 -34.66 -18.77
N LEU A 20 -20.53 -35.77 -18.92
CA LEU A 20 -20.61 -36.83 -19.96
C LEU A 20 -19.36 -37.00 -20.85
N GLY A 21 -18.76 -38.16 -20.69
CA GLY A 21 -18.08 -38.88 -21.75
C GLY A 21 -16.62 -39.26 -21.49
N GLY A 22 -16.42 -40.48 -21.07
CA GLY A 22 -15.15 -41.12 -20.76
C GLY A 22 -14.21 -41.39 -21.94
N ILE A 23 -13.06 -41.96 -21.57
CA ILE A 23 -12.01 -42.66 -22.34
C ILE A 23 -10.95 -41.75 -22.99
N SER A 24 -9.80 -41.57 -22.33
CA SER A 24 -8.50 -42.11 -22.71
C SER A 24 -7.40 -41.60 -21.80
N LYS A 25 -6.93 -42.43 -20.86
CA LYS A 25 -5.64 -42.31 -20.23
C LYS A 25 -4.58 -42.59 -21.28
N LEU A 26 -3.84 -41.57 -21.74
CA LEU A 26 -2.50 -41.69 -22.32
C LEU A 26 -1.98 -40.44 -23.08
N GLN A 27 -2.58 -39.25 -22.87
CA GLN A 27 -2.06 -38.01 -23.51
C GLN A 27 -2.00 -36.76 -22.60
N SER A 28 -2.09 -36.90 -21.28
CA SER A 28 -2.18 -35.74 -20.37
C SER A 28 -0.83 -35.21 -19.87
N MET A 29 0.29 -35.79 -20.23
CA MET A 29 1.60 -35.30 -19.77
C MET A 29 2.31 -34.32 -20.73
N SER A 30 1.92 -34.27 -21.99
CA SER A 30 2.50 -33.32 -22.97
C SER A 30 1.82 -31.96 -23.05
N ALA A 31 0.51 -31.92 -22.77
CA ALA A 31 -0.27 -30.67 -22.85
C ALA A 31 0.04 -29.70 -21.72
N SER A 32 0.34 -30.19 -20.50
CA SER A 32 0.72 -29.33 -19.36
C SER A 32 2.14 -28.75 -19.48
N GLY A 33 3.05 -29.49 -20.13
CA GLY A 33 4.40 -29.00 -20.43
C GLY A 33 4.40 -27.95 -21.53
N ALA A 34 3.66 -28.20 -22.63
CA ALA A 34 3.54 -27.27 -23.74
C ALA A 34 2.76 -25.99 -23.35
N ALA A 35 1.72 -26.10 -22.51
CA ALA A 35 1.00 -24.95 -21.97
C ALA A 35 1.88 -24.09 -21.03
N ARG A 36 2.78 -24.70 -20.24
CA ARG A 36 3.75 -23.97 -19.41
C ARG A 36 4.79 -23.25 -20.27
N VAL A 37 5.29 -23.85 -21.35
CA VAL A 37 6.29 -23.23 -22.23
C VAL A 37 5.64 -22.15 -23.12
N ALA A 38 4.42 -22.35 -23.61
CA ALA A 38 3.65 -21.32 -24.34
C ALA A 38 3.23 -20.15 -23.43
N GLY A 39 3.03 -20.40 -22.13
CA GLY A 39 2.70 -19.36 -21.15
C GLY A 39 3.89 -18.47 -20.75
N ALA A 40 5.14 -18.95 -20.87
CA ALA A 40 6.33 -18.26 -20.40
C ALA A 40 6.67 -16.96 -21.18
N ASN A 41 6.18 -16.81 -22.42
CA ASN A 41 6.40 -15.63 -23.26
C ASN A 41 5.12 -14.79 -23.49
N ARG A 42 4.01 -15.13 -22.83
CA ARG A 42 2.74 -14.41 -22.99
C ARG A 42 2.73 -13.14 -22.12
N LYS A 43 2.49 -12.00 -22.74
CA LYS A 43 2.27 -10.75 -22.02
C LYS A 43 0.90 -10.77 -21.32
N ILE A 44 0.84 -10.19 -20.12
CA ILE A 44 -0.40 -9.98 -19.35
C ILE A 44 -1.09 -8.71 -19.85
N ASN A 45 -2.35 -8.80 -20.22
CA ASN A 45 -3.18 -7.65 -20.57
C ASN A 45 -3.49 -6.83 -19.29
N LEU A 46 -2.77 -5.73 -19.13
CA LEU A 46 -2.83 -4.86 -17.96
C LEU A 46 -3.68 -3.62 -18.24
N ALA A 47 -4.70 -3.39 -17.43
CA ALA A 47 -5.43 -2.13 -17.38
C ALA A 47 -4.91 -1.26 -16.22
N CYS A 48 -4.76 0.05 -16.44
CA CYS A 48 -4.22 0.97 -15.46
C CYS A 48 -5.28 1.98 -15.02
N ILE A 49 -5.56 2.02 -13.71
CA ILE A 49 -6.53 2.92 -13.06
C ILE A 49 -5.75 3.95 -12.26
N GLY A 50 -5.87 5.24 -12.63
CA GLY A 50 -5.00 6.32 -12.19
C GLY A 50 -3.72 6.34 -13.03
N ILE A 51 -3.64 7.27 -13.98
CA ILE A 51 -2.55 7.32 -14.95
C ILE A 51 -1.69 8.57 -14.82
N GLY A 52 -2.06 9.48 -13.91
CA GLY A 52 -1.27 10.66 -13.58
C GLY A 52 -0.35 10.42 -12.37
N ASN A 53 0.54 11.38 -12.10
CA ASN A 53 1.43 11.34 -10.92
C ASN A 53 2.06 9.95 -10.70
N ARG A 54 1.66 9.23 -9.65
CA ARG A 54 2.20 7.91 -9.32
C ARG A 54 1.94 6.88 -10.42
N GLY A 55 0.76 6.89 -11.04
CA GLY A 55 0.47 6.04 -12.20
C GLY A 55 1.43 6.30 -13.35
N ALA A 56 1.74 7.58 -13.64
CA ALA A 56 2.71 7.95 -14.67
C ALA A 56 4.15 7.47 -14.38
N GLU A 57 4.50 7.23 -13.12
CA GLU A 57 5.78 6.63 -12.73
C GLU A 57 5.79 5.12 -12.92
N ILE A 58 4.74 4.41 -12.50
CA ILE A 58 4.75 2.94 -12.44
C ILE A 58 4.32 2.25 -13.74
N ILE A 59 3.44 2.85 -14.55
CA ILE A 59 2.99 2.25 -15.82
C ILE A 59 4.17 2.00 -16.77
N PRO A 60 5.11 2.96 -16.96
CA PRO A 60 6.32 2.69 -17.72
C PRO A 60 7.21 1.59 -17.15
N GLU A 61 7.22 1.42 -15.84
CA GLU A 61 8.01 0.35 -15.21
C GLU A 61 7.40 -1.04 -15.48
N PHE A 62 6.06 -1.17 -15.51
CA PHE A 62 5.41 -2.39 -16.00
C PHE A 62 5.74 -2.68 -17.46
N ASP A 63 5.68 -1.67 -18.33
CA ASP A 63 5.98 -1.80 -19.76
C ASP A 63 7.44 -2.23 -20.00
N LYS A 64 8.41 -1.63 -19.31
CA LYS A 64 9.84 -1.97 -19.37
C LYS A 64 10.15 -3.42 -19.04
N THR A 65 9.30 -4.12 -18.29
CA THR A 65 9.48 -5.54 -18.01
C THR A 65 9.38 -6.42 -19.25
N GLY A 66 8.71 -5.93 -20.30
CA GLY A 66 8.35 -6.70 -21.49
C GLY A 66 7.27 -7.76 -21.25
N LEU A 67 6.73 -7.87 -20.03
CA LEU A 67 5.74 -8.88 -19.61
C LEU A 67 4.30 -8.37 -19.62
N ALA A 68 4.08 -7.06 -19.78
CA ALA A 68 2.76 -6.45 -19.84
C ALA A 68 2.41 -5.97 -21.25
N ASN A 69 1.11 -6.00 -21.55
CA ASN A 69 0.48 -5.32 -22.66
C ASN A 69 -0.52 -4.31 -22.06
N ILE A 70 -0.26 -3.01 -22.19
CA ILE A 70 -1.12 -1.95 -21.64
C ILE A 70 -2.34 -1.81 -22.54
N VAL A 71 -3.50 -2.37 -22.13
CA VAL A 71 -4.71 -2.44 -22.97
C VAL A 71 -5.73 -1.36 -22.67
N ALA A 72 -5.71 -0.79 -21.45
CA ALA A 72 -6.64 0.27 -21.06
C ALA A 72 -6.01 1.25 -20.07
N LEU A 73 -6.38 2.52 -20.19
CA LEU A 73 -6.00 3.62 -19.33
C LEU A 73 -7.27 4.29 -18.79
N CYS A 74 -7.39 4.40 -17.47
CA CYS A 74 -8.54 4.97 -16.80
C CYS A 74 -8.13 6.08 -15.84
N ASP A 75 -8.69 7.29 -16.02
CA ASP A 75 -8.49 8.41 -15.10
C ASP A 75 -9.70 9.35 -15.16
N VAL A 76 -10.08 9.92 -14.04
CA VAL A 76 -11.23 10.84 -13.94
C VAL A 76 -10.96 12.19 -14.62
N ASP A 77 -9.69 12.54 -14.86
CA ASP A 77 -9.27 13.75 -15.55
C ASP A 77 -8.34 13.43 -16.74
N LEU A 78 -8.94 13.00 -17.83
CA LEU A 78 -8.20 12.66 -19.05
C LEU A 78 -7.58 13.89 -19.75
N GLY A 79 -8.02 15.12 -19.42
CA GLY A 79 -7.51 16.35 -20.03
C GLY A 79 -6.35 17.01 -19.29
N ALA A 80 -6.02 16.53 -18.09
CA ALA A 80 -4.90 17.09 -17.33
C ALA A 80 -3.54 16.82 -18.02
N PRO A 81 -2.57 17.74 -17.94
CA PRO A 81 -1.27 17.57 -18.61
C PRO A 81 -0.55 16.26 -18.28
N HIS A 82 -0.61 15.83 -17.02
CA HIS A 82 0.05 14.60 -16.58
C HIS A 82 -0.64 13.32 -17.08
N THR A 83 -1.95 13.34 -17.33
CA THR A 83 -2.67 12.21 -17.95
C THR A 83 -2.48 12.20 -19.46
N GLN A 84 -2.50 13.36 -20.11
CA GLN A 84 -2.26 13.50 -21.55
C GLN A 84 -0.89 12.93 -21.97
N ALA A 85 0.15 13.16 -21.19
CA ALA A 85 1.48 12.60 -21.44
C ALA A 85 1.45 11.06 -21.47
N MET A 86 0.66 10.44 -20.57
CA MET A 86 0.53 8.98 -20.51
C MET A 86 -0.33 8.43 -21.65
N LEU A 87 -1.42 9.11 -22.02
CA LEU A 87 -2.24 8.76 -23.18
C LEU A 87 -1.42 8.79 -24.49
N GLY A 88 -0.56 9.81 -24.65
CA GLY A 88 0.34 9.90 -25.78
C GLY A 88 1.38 8.77 -25.84
N LYS A 89 1.82 8.27 -24.69
CA LYS A 89 2.79 7.17 -24.61
C LYS A 89 2.19 5.81 -24.99
N PHE A 90 0.90 5.58 -24.72
CA PHE A 90 0.18 4.34 -25.02
C PHE A 90 -1.06 4.61 -25.90
N PRO A 91 -0.87 5.07 -27.16
CA PRO A 91 -1.98 5.51 -28.02
C PRO A 91 -2.96 4.40 -28.40
N ASN A 92 -2.53 3.14 -28.32
CA ASN A 92 -3.38 1.97 -28.65
C ASN A 92 -4.22 1.50 -27.46
N ALA A 93 -3.96 1.98 -26.24
CA ALA A 93 -4.75 1.63 -25.07
C ALA A 93 -6.11 2.35 -25.10
N LYS A 94 -7.19 1.62 -24.78
CA LYS A 94 -8.53 2.21 -24.69
C LYS A 94 -8.63 3.13 -23.48
N GLN A 95 -9.33 4.25 -23.61
CA GLN A 95 -9.40 5.32 -22.62
C GLN A 95 -10.76 5.33 -21.92
N PHE A 96 -10.76 5.50 -20.59
CA PHE A 96 -11.96 5.51 -19.76
C PHE A 96 -11.85 6.56 -18.66
N LYS A 97 -12.97 7.19 -18.30
CA LYS A 97 -13.06 8.02 -17.08
C LYS A 97 -13.50 7.22 -15.85
N ASP A 98 -14.30 6.18 -16.05
CA ASP A 98 -14.89 5.34 -15.01
C ASP A 98 -14.40 3.89 -15.15
N PHE A 99 -13.73 3.38 -14.12
CA PHE A 99 -13.23 2.00 -14.12
C PHE A 99 -14.35 0.96 -14.17
N ARG A 100 -15.57 1.29 -13.72
CA ARG A 100 -16.73 0.40 -13.84
C ARG A 100 -17.10 0.19 -15.31
N GLN A 101 -17.12 1.29 -16.09
CA GLN A 101 -17.36 1.22 -17.53
C GLN A 101 -16.21 0.51 -18.27
N MET A 102 -14.97 0.68 -17.80
CA MET A 102 -13.81 -0.04 -18.36
C MET A 102 -14.00 -1.55 -18.22
N PHE A 103 -14.37 -2.03 -17.04
CA PHE A 103 -14.63 -3.46 -16.83
C PHE A 103 -15.85 -3.96 -17.59
N ASP A 104 -16.92 -3.17 -17.70
CA ASP A 104 -18.10 -3.55 -18.49
C ASP A 104 -17.76 -3.78 -19.96
N LYS A 105 -16.91 -2.92 -20.54
CA LYS A 105 -16.58 -2.96 -21.96
C LYS A 105 -15.42 -3.90 -22.30
N MET A 106 -14.47 -4.06 -21.39
CA MET A 106 -13.21 -4.77 -21.64
C MET A 106 -12.94 -5.92 -20.66
N GLY A 107 -13.90 -6.29 -19.82
CA GLY A 107 -13.68 -7.30 -18.79
C GLY A 107 -13.10 -8.61 -19.30
N ASN A 108 -13.45 -9.05 -20.51
CA ASN A 108 -12.92 -10.28 -21.12
C ASN A 108 -11.47 -10.11 -21.64
N GLU A 109 -11.04 -8.91 -21.94
CA GLU A 109 -9.70 -8.63 -22.45
C GLU A 109 -8.69 -8.38 -21.32
N ILE A 110 -9.14 -7.81 -20.18
CA ILE A 110 -8.31 -7.47 -19.03
C ILE A 110 -8.00 -8.71 -18.21
N GLU A 111 -6.73 -8.94 -17.90
CA GLU A 111 -6.26 -10.01 -17.02
C GLU A 111 -5.83 -9.50 -15.66
N ALA A 112 -5.20 -8.34 -15.63
CA ALA A 112 -4.69 -7.70 -14.42
C ALA A 112 -4.98 -6.20 -14.42
N VAL A 113 -4.99 -5.61 -13.22
CA VAL A 113 -5.07 -4.16 -13.06
C VAL A 113 -3.94 -3.63 -12.20
N SER A 114 -3.49 -2.41 -12.54
CA SER A 114 -2.65 -1.55 -11.71
C SER A 114 -3.49 -0.38 -11.22
N ILE A 115 -3.57 -0.19 -9.91
CA ILE A 115 -4.40 0.84 -9.26
C ILE A 115 -3.48 1.83 -8.55
N ALA A 116 -3.47 3.10 -9.02
CA ALA A 116 -2.63 4.18 -8.51
C ALA A 116 -3.43 5.49 -8.37
N ILE A 117 -4.55 5.41 -7.70
CA ILE A 117 -5.50 6.49 -7.40
C ILE A 117 -5.36 6.92 -5.93
N PRO A 118 -6.11 7.91 -5.41
CA PRO A 118 -6.06 8.28 -3.99
C PRO A 118 -6.41 7.13 -3.03
N ASP A 119 -5.85 7.14 -1.82
CA ASP A 119 -5.92 6.07 -0.82
C ASP A 119 -7.34 5.55 -0.58
N PHE A 120 -8.31 6.47 -0.48
CA PHE A 120 -9.73 6.14 -0.21
C PHE A 120 -10.43 5.45 -1.38
N SER A 121 -9.87 5.53 -2.59
CA SER A 121 -10.44 4.96 -3.82
C SER A 121 -9.85 3.60 -4.18
N HIS A 122 -8.79 3.16 -3.51
CA HIS A 122 -8.16 1.86 -3.76
C HIS A 122 -9.14 0.70 -3.58
N PHE A 123 -9.91 0.75 -2.48
CA PHE A 123 -10.82 -0.31 -2.09
C PHE A 123 -11.86 -0.66 -3.17
N PRO A 124 -12.73 0.26 -3.65
CA PRO A 124 -13.78 -0.09 -4.60
C PRO A 124 -13.21 -0.60 -5.94
N ALA A 125 -12.09 -0.03 -6.41
CA ALA A 125 -11.47 -0.48 -7.65
C ALA A 125 -10.87 -1.89 -7.52
N ALA A 126 -10.17 -2.19 -6.42
CA ALA A 126 -9.59 -3.49 -6.15
C ALA A 126 -10.67 -4.57 -5.93
N MET A 127 -11.73 -4.25 -5.18
CA MET A 127 -12.83 -5.18 -4.93
C MET A 127 -13.58 -5.54 -6.21
N LEU A 128 -13.88 -4.56 -7.07
CA LEU A 128 -14.49 -4.85 -8.37
C LEU A 128 -13.59 -5.75 -9.24
N ALA A 129 -12.31 -5.41 -9.35
CA ALA A 129 -11.36 -6.22 -10.11
C ALA A 129 -11.31 -7.67 -9.60
N MET A 130 -11.18 -7.86 -8.28
CA MET A 130 -11.16 -9.19 -7.67
C MET A 130 -12.48 -9.95 -7.87
N SER A 131 -13.63 -9.26 -7.80
CA SER A 131 -14.94 -9.89 -8.04
C SER A 131 -15.09 -10.43 -9.47
N LEU A 132 -14.42 -9.79 -10.42
CA LEU A 132 -14.36 -10.17 -11.83
C LEU A 132 -13.21 -11.15 -12.13
N GLY A 133 -12.52 -11.67 -11.12
CA GLY A 133 -11.44 -12.63 -11.29
C GLY A 133 -10.14 -12.06 -11.84
N LYS A 134 -9.91 -10.74 -11.72
CA LYS A 134 -8.69 -10.09 -12.22
C LYS A 134 -7.58 -10.06 -11.17
N HIS A 135 -6.33 -10.19 -11.60
CA HIS A 135 -5.16 -9.96 -10.76
C HIS A 135 -5.05 -8.48 -10.40
N VAL A 136 -4.61 -8.16 -9.18
CA VAL A 136 -4.62 -6.78 -8.68
C VAL A 136 -3.26 -6.37 -8.12
N TYR A 137 -2.69 -5.32 -8.72
CA TYR A 137 -1.65 -4.51 -8.12
C TYR A 137 -2.29 -3.21 -7.63
N VAL A 138 -2.09 -2.85 -6.37
CA VAL A 138 -2.59 -1.59 -5.79
C VAL A 138 -1.46 -0.85 -5.10
N GLU A 139 -1.36 0.47 -5.31
CA GLU A 139 -0.39 1.29 -4.60
C GLU A 139 -0.66 1.32 -3.08
N LYS A 140 0.37 1.62 -2.33
CA LYS A 140 0.30 1.75 -0.87
C LYS A 140 -0.25 3.15 -0.46
N PRO A 141 -0.93 3.22 0.69
CA PRO A 141 -1.43 2.14 1.54
C PRO A 141 -2.53 1.35 0.83
N MET A 142 -2.70 0.07 1.18
CA MET A 142 -3.63 -0.82 0.47
C MET A 142 -5.08 -0.34 0.51
N ALA A 143 -5.51 0.20 1.64
CA ALA A 143 -6.83 0.79 1.84
C ALA A 143 -6.77 1.89 2.91
N ARG A 144 -7.74 2.80 2.93
CA ARG A 144 -7.79 3.90 3.89
C ARG A 144 -8.31 3.48 5.26
N THR A 145 -9.28 2.58 5.33
CA THR A 145 -9.90 2.18 6.60
C THR A 145 -9.52 0.76 7.01
N PHE A 146 -9.64 0.50 8.30
CA PHE A 146 -9.39 -0.83 8.86
C PHE A 146 -10.28 -1.89 8.21
N TYR A 147 -11.57 -1.60 8.08
CA TYR A 147 -12.56 -2.52 7.54
C TYR A 147 -12.38 -2.78 6.04
N GLU A 148 -12.05 -1.76 5.26
CA GLU A 148 -11.73 -1.94 3.84
C GLU A 148 -10.53 -2.87 3.65
N ALA A 149 -9.48 -2.71 4.45
CA ALA A 149 -8.33 -3.62 4.42
C ALA A 149 -8.75 -5.06 4.78
N GLU A 150 -9.62 -5.23 5.78
CA GLU A 150 -10.17 -6.54 6.18
C GLU A 150 -10.94 -7.21 5.04
N LEU A 151 -11.81 -6.46 4.37
CA LEU A 151 -12.57 -6.98 3.22
C LEU A 151 -11.66 -7.36 2.05
N MET A 152 -10.64 -6.56 1.75
CA MET A 152 -9.69 -6.88 0.67
C MET A 152 -8.88 -8.14 0.99
N ILE A 153 -8.42 -8.31 2.24
CA ILE A 153 -7.74 -9.55 2.68
C ILE A 153 -8.69 -10.76 2.53
N ALA A 154 -9.93 -10.63 3.00
CA ALA A 154 -10.92 -11.70 2.93
C ALA A 154 -11.25 -12.07 1.47
N ALA A 155 -11.42 -11.07 0.60
CA ALA A 155 -11.67 -11.26 -0.82
C ALA A 155 -10.51 -11.98 -1.52
N ALA A 156 -9.26 -11.62 -1.23
CA ALA A 156 -8.07 -12.28 -1.76
C ALA A 156 -7.99 -13.74 -1.31
N LYS A 157 -8.21 -14.01 -0.01
CA LYS A 157 -8.21 -15.38 0.55
C LYS A 157 -9.29 -16.28 -0.07
N LYS A 158 -10.46 -15.73 -0.34
CA LYS A 158 -11.57 -16.47 -0.96
C LYS A 158 -11.29 -16.86 -2.41
N ARG A 159 -10.45 -16.09 -3.12
CA ARG A 159 -10.20 -16.22 -4.57
C ARG A 159 -8.76 -16.68 -4.84
N LYS A 160 -8.47 -17.93 -4.58
CA LYS A 160 -7.11 -18.52 -4.67
C LYS A 160 -6.43 -18.42 -6.04
N ASN A 161 -7.19 -18.16 -7.11
CA ASN A 161 -6.66 -18.02 -8.47
C ASN A 161 -6.27 -16.57 -8.81
N ILE A 162 -6.47 -15.62 -7.89
CA ILE A 162 -6.13 -14.22 -8.10
C ILE A 162 -4.79 -13.94 -7.44
N VAL A 163 -3.92 -13.29 -8.18
CA VAL A 163 -2.67 -12.73 -7.67
C VAL A 163 -2.94 -11.32 -7.17
N THR A 164 -2.49 -11.02 -5.96
CA THR A 164 -2.54 -9.67 -5.38
C THR A 164 -1.15 -9.19 -5.01
N GLN A 165 -0.88 -7.89 -5.18
CA GLN A 165 0.36 -7.25 -4.74
C GLN A 165 0.11 -5.79 -4.39
N VAL A 166 0.72 -5.34 -3.30
CA VAL A 166 0.74 -3.92 -2.90
C VAL A 166 2.04 -3.26 -3.38
N GLY A 167 1.98 -1.97 -3.73
CA GLY A 167 3.05 -1.19 -4.35
C GLY A 167 4.15 -0.72 -3.36
N ASN A 168 4.53 -1.52 -2.39
CA ASN A 168 5.69 -1.26 -1.53
C ASN A 168 6.95 -1.92 -2.08
N GLN A 169 7.56 -1.31 -3.09
CA GLN A 169 8.66 -1.85 -3.90
C GLN A 169 9.85 -2.36 -3.07
N GLY A 170 10.04 -1.84 -1.86
CA GLY A 170 11.08 -2.30 -0.92
C GLY A 170 11.10 -3.81 -0.68
N HIS A 171 9.95 -4.50 -0.81
CA HIS A 171 9.85 -5.96 -0.75
C HIS A 171 10.55 -6.70 -1.91
N SER A 172 11.01 -5.99 -2.91
CA SER A 172 11.79 -6.56 -4.02
C SER A 172 13.22 -6.04 -4.07
N GLU A 173 13.69 -5.37 -3.02
CA GLU A 173 14.98 -4.71 -2.94
C GLU A 173 15.88 -5.30 -1.82
N GLY A 174 17.10 -4.80 -1.72
CA GLY A 174 18.13 -5.37 -0.86
C GLY A 174 17.76 -5.52 0.61
N ASN A 175 17.03 -4.55 1.18
CA ASN A 175 16.60 -4.60 2.58
C ASN A 175 15.70 -5.81 2.88
N TYR A 176 14.78 -6.16 1.98
CA TYR A 176 13.89 -7.31 2.17
C TYR A 176 14.67 -8.62 2.33
N PHE A 177 15.59 -8.88 1.40
CA PHE A 177 16.39 -10.12 1.41
C PHE A 177 17.40 -10.14 2.54
N GLN A 178 18.00 -8.99 2.86
CA GLN A 178 18.92 -8.88 3.98
C GLN A 178 18.19 -9.12 5.31
N PHE A 179 17.07 -8.46 5.54
CA PHE A 179 16.31 -8.62 6.79
C PHE A 179 15.92 -10.08 7.00
N LYS A 180 15.40 -10.71 5.95
CA LYS A 180 15.05 -12.13 5.99
C LYS A 180 16.27 -13.01 6.31
N ALA A 181 17.37 -12.84 5.59
CA ALA A 181 18.58 -13.63 5.81
C ALA A 181 19.15 -13.45 7.23
N TRP A 182 19.19 -12.21 7.73
CA TRP A 182 19.70 -11.92 9.06
C TRP A 182 18.75 -12.42 10.16
N LYS A 183 17.45 -12.37 9.96
CA LYS A 183 16.47 -12.94 10.89
C LYS A 183 16.57 -14.47 10.92
N ASP A 184 16.66 -15.13 9.76
CA ASP A 184 16.75 -16.59 9.67
C ASP A 184 18.07 -17.13 10.26
N ALA A 185 19.17 -16.37 10.15
CA ALA A 185 20.45 -16.68 10.78
C ALA A 185 20.51 -16.30 12.28
N GLY A 186 19.45 -15.74 12.87
CA GLY A 186 19.42 -15.34 14.27
C GLY A 186 20.26 -14.10 14.61
N ILE A 187 20.63 -13.29 13.61
CA ILE A 187 21.29 -12.00 13.81
C ILE A 187 20.26 -10.97 14.32
N ILE A 188 19.08 -10.90 13.68
CA ILE A 188 17.93 -10.10 14.15
C ILE A 188 17.05 -11.01 15.01
N LYS A 189 17.20 -10.88 16.33
CA LYS A 189 16.45 -11.64 17.34
C LYS A 189 16.25 -10.78 18.59
N ASP A 190 15.33 -11.18 19.45
CA ASP A 190 15.04 -10.53 20.72
C ASP A 190 14.85 -9.00 20.59
N VAL A 191 14.17 -8.59 19.51
CA VAL A 191 13.85 -7.20 19.26
C VAL A 191 12.71 -6.76 20.18
N THR A 192 12.93 -5.71 20.97
CA THR A 192 11.98 -5.19 21.96
C THR A 192 11.44 -3.80 21.62
N ALA A 193 12.20 -3.01 20.84
CA ALA A 193 11.79 -1.68 20.44
C ALA A 193 12.27 -1.33 19.03
N VAL A 194 11.49 -0.50 18.38
CA VAL A 194 11.81 0.14 17.10
C VAL A 194 11.44 1.61 17.19
N THR A 195 12.33 2.49 16.78
CA THR A 195 11.98 3.87 16.43
C THR A 195 12.00 4.02 14.92
N ALA A 196 10.95 4.58 14.35
CA ALA A 196 10.83 4.83 12.92
C ALA A 196 10.40 6.29 12.70
N HIS A 197 10.95 6.92 11.69
CA HIS A 197 10.72 8.35 11.52
C HIS A 197 10.68 8.79 10.06
N MET A 198 9.85 9.80 9.82
CA MET A 198 9.82 10.58 8.60
C MET A 198 9.76 12.07 8.96
N ASN A 199 10.91 12.69 8.98
CA ASN A 199 11.16 14.03 9.50
C ASN A 199 11.39 15.09 8.40
N SER A 200 11.15 14.75 7.14
CA SER A 200 11.21 15.71 6.03
C SER A 200 9.90 16.48 5.89
N ASP A 201 9.98 17.67 5.32
CA ASP A 201 8.82 18.50 5.03
C ASP A 201 7.87 17.82 4.00
N ARG A 202 6.62 18.22 4.00
CA ARG A 202 5.57 17.64 3.18
C ARG A 202 5.24 18.50 1.98
N ARG A 203 4.98 17.84 0.86
CA ARG A 203 4.62 18.48 -0.42
C ARG A 203 3.13 18.78 -0.58
N TRP A 204 2.27 18.24 0.32
CA TRP A 204 0.85 18.51 0.24
C TRP A 204 0.48 19.82 0.94
N TYR A 205 -0.77 20.22 0.77
CA TYR A 205 -1.28 21.50 1.18
C TYR A 205 -0.71 22.00 2.50
N PRO A 206 -0.32 23.29 2.60
CA PRO A 206 0.21 23.86 3.83
C PRO A 206 -0.76 23.62 4.99
N TRP A 207 -0.19 23.07 6.05
CA TRP A 207 -0.92 22.79 7.26
C TRP A 207 -1.45 24.08 7.91
N ASP A 208 -2.72 24.09 8.34
CA ASP A 208 -3.40 25.21 8.97
C ASP A 208 -4.11 24.76 10.24
N SER A 209 -3.54 25.10 11.42
CA SER A 209 -4.14 24.79 12.72
C SER A 209 -5.45 25.51 13.00
N ASN A 210 -5.70 26.63 12.30
CA ASN A 210 -6.87 27.47 12.52
C ASN A 210 -8.08 27.03 11.69
N MET A 211 -7.93 26.02 10.88
CA MET A 211 -9.01 25.49 10.04
C MET A 211 -10.19 25.02 10.90
N LYS A 212 -11.37 25.59 10.67
CA LYS A 212 -12.62 25.30 11.39
C LYS A 212 -13.66 24.59 10.51
N ARG A 213 -13.44 24.52 9.21
CA ARG A 213 -14.34 23.89 8.23
C ARG A 213 -13.57 23.51 6.98
N TYR A 214 -14.16 22.64 6.17
CA TYR A 214 -13.62 22.36 4.84
C TYR A 214 -13.68 23.63 3.96
N PRO A 215 -12.77 23.76 2.97
CA PRO A 215 -12.77 24.89 2.06
C PRO A 215 -14.06 24.94 1.22
N ASP A 216 -14.46 26.14 0.84
CA ASP A 216 -15.64 26.38 0.00
C ASP A 216 -15.43 25.74 -1.39
N ALA A 217 -16.55 25.34 -2.03
CA ALA A 217 -16.51 24.76 -3.35
C ALA A 217 -15.99 25.75 -4.40
N GLN A 218 -15.18 25.25 -5.32
CA GLN A 218 -14.71 25.94 -6.52
C GLN A 218 -15.30 25.26 -7.77
N PRO A 219 -15.31 25.93 -8.94
CA PRO A 219 -15.66 25.27 -10.20
C PRO A 219 -14.78 24.06 -10.47
N VAL A 220 -15.42 22.95 -10.82
CA VAL A 220 -14.70 21.72 -11.22
C VAL A 220 -13.99 21.98 -12.56
N PRO A 221 -12.71 21.59 -12.73
CA PRO A 221 -12.05 21.66 -14.02
C PRO A 221 -12.87 20.95 -15.11
N PRO A 222 -13.03 21.52 -16.30
CA PRO A 222 -13.97 21.01 -17.33
C PRO A 222 -13.61 19.61 -17.84
N THR A 223 -12.36 19.17 -17.68
CA THR A 223 -11.89 17.85 -18.10
C THR A 223 -12.06 16.77 -17.04
N MET A 224 -12.32 17.19 -15.78
CA MET A 224 -12.38 16.32 -14.61
C MET A 224 -13.81 15.89 -14.28
N ASP A 225 -13.99 14.62 -13.88
CA ASP A 225 -15.20 14.13 -13.23
C ASP A 225 -14.98 14.05 -11.72
N TRP A 226 -15.46 15.07 -11.01
CA TRP A 226 -15.28 15.18 -9.56
C TRP A 226 -16.10 14.16 -8.78
N ASP A 227 -17.27 13.78 -9.26
CA ASP A 227 -18.08 12.75 -8.60
C ASP A 227 -17.42 11.38 -8.66
N LEU A 228 -16.84 11.03 -9.80
CA LEU A 228 -16.04 9.82 -9.95
C LEU A 228 -14.76 9.87 -9.11
N TRP A 229 -14.12 11.04 -8.95
CA TRP A 229 -12.95 11.18 -8.09
C TRP A 229 -13.27 10.87 -6.63
N LEU A 230 -14.41 11.33 -6.12
CA LEU A 230 -14.84 11.11 -4.74
C LEU A 230 -15.11 9.63 -4.41
N THR A 231 -15.42 8.79 -5.37
CA THR A 231 -15.74 7.36 -5.17
C THR A 231 -16.58 7.11 -3.90
N THR A 232 -16.04 6.38 -2.92
CA THR A 232 -16.69 6.05 -1.64
C THR A 232 -16.65 7.15 -0.59
N ALA A 233 -15.81 8.19 -0.75
CA ALA A 233 -15.70 9.28 0.22
C ALA A 233 -16.99 10.09 0.32
N MET A 234 -17.23 10.70 1.47
CA MET A 234 -18.32 11.65 1.63
C MET A 234 -18.21 12.78 0.60
N TYR A 235 -19.36 13.35 0.23
CA TYR A 235 -19.38 14.45 -0.71
C TYR A 235 -18.71 15.70 -0.13
N HIS A 236 -17.75 16.22 -0.88
CA HIS A 236 -17.14 17.54 -0.72
C HIS A 236 -17.24 18.25 -2.07
N GLY A 237 -17.55 19.55 -2.07
CA GLY A 237 -17.38 20.38 -3.26
C GLY A 237 -15.92 20.37 -3.70
N TYR A 238 -15.68 20.43 -5.01
CA TYR A 238 -14.31 20.52 -5.53
C TYR A 238 -13.56 21.70 -4.93
N ASN A 239 -12.32 21.51 -4.59
CA ASN A 239 -11.38 22.59 -4.25
C ASN A 239 -9.95 22.16 -4.60
N GLU A 240 -9.14 23.07 -5.13
CA GLU A 240 -7.73 22.83 -5.49
C GLU A 240 -6.86 22.40 -4.29
N LYS A 241 -7.32 22.65 -3.06
CA LYS A 241 -6.69 22.18 -1.83
C LYS A 241 -6.79 20.67 -1.62
N TYR A 242 -7.59 19.97 -2.41
CA TYR A 242 -7.67 18.50 -2.39
C TYR A 242 -6.87 17.86 -3.52
N HIS A 243 -6.90 18.45 -4.72
CA HIS A 243 -6.37 17.85 -5.94
C HIS A 243 -5.33 18.79 -6.59
N PRO A 244 -4.27 18.28 -7.26
CA PRO A 244 -4.08 16.86 -7.64
C PRO A 244 -3.38 15.96 -6.62
N GLY A 245 -2.73 16.45 -5.58
CA GLY A 245 -1.94 15.61 -4.66
C GLY A 245 -2.14 15.92 -3.19
N ASN A 246 -2.83 17.01 -2.89
CA ASN A 246 -2.98 17.56 -1.54
C ASN A 246 -3.97 16.75 -0.68
N TRP A 247 -4.79 15.88 -1.29
CA TRP A 247 -5.72 14.99 -0.61
C TRP A 247 -5.07 14.18 0.51
N ARG A 248 -3.78 13.89 0.40
CA ARG A 248 -3.03 13.16 1.45
C ARG A 248 -3.01 13.86 2.80
N GLY A 249 -3.15 15.16 2.81
CA GLY A 249 -3.20 15.98 4.03
C GLY A 249 -4.55 15.97 4.76
N TRP A 250 -5.60 15.40 4.17
CA TRP A 250 -6.97 15.44 4.69
C TRP A 250 -7.39 14.07 5.22
N TYR A 251 -7.93 14.03 6.44
CA TYR A 251 -8.39 12.79 7.07
C TYR A 251 -9.45 12.05 6.26
N ASP A 252 -10.29 12.76 5.49
CA ASP A 252 -11.34 12.12 4.71
C ASP A 252 -10.84 11.44 3.43
N PHE A 253 -9.61 11.77 2.99
CA PHE A 253 -9.07 11.29 1.71
C PHE A 253 -7.79 10.46 1.86
N GLY A 254 -6.90 10.82 2.76
CA GLY A 254 -5.59 10.18 2.88
C GLY A 254 -5.36 9.50 4.22
N MET A 255 -4.18 8.95 4.35
CA MET A 255 -3.65 8.37 5.58
C MET A 255 -2.42 9.12 6.12
N GLY A 256 -2.22 10.36 5.66
CA GLY A 256 -1.13 11.22 6.11
C GLY A 256 0.26 10.63 5.87
N VAL A 257 1.20 11.07 6.69
CA VAL A 257 2.60 10.62 6.64
C VAL A 257 2.73 9.15 7.03
N LEU A 258 1.93 8.71 7.99
CA LEU A 258 1.96 7.32 8.46
C LEU A 258 1.64 6.35 7.32
N GLY A 259 0.55 6.55 6.58
CA GLY A 259 0.20 5.69 5.45
C GLY A 259 1.14 5.84 4.25
N ASP A 260 1.61 7.07 3.98
CA ASP A 260 2.47 7.33 2.82
C ASP A 260 3.90 6.81 3.01
N TRP A 261 4.49 6.94 4.22
CA TRP A 261 5.90 6.64 4.45
C TRP A 261 6.20 5.43 5.33
N ALA A 262 5.39 5.14 6.35
CA ALA A 262 5.67 4.00 7.22
C ALA A 262 5.68 2.68 6.45
N ALA A 263 4.90 2.58 5.37
CA ALA A 263 4.91 1.48 4.43
C ALA A 263 6.30 1.18 3.81
N HIS A 264 7.20 2.16 3.77
CA HIS A 264 8.56 2.01 3.24
C HIS A 264 9.63 1.88 4.35
N ILE A 265 9.25 2.03 5.60
CA ILE A 265 10.19 2.09 6.72
C ILE A 265 10.03 0.88 7.64
N ILE A 266 8.78 0.52 8.00
CA ILE A 266 8.50 -0.55 8.97
C ILE A 266 8.00 -1.85 8.35
N ASP A 267 7.87 -1.93 7.03
CA ASP A 267 7.31 -3.07 6.30
C ASP A 267 8.02 -4.40 6.60
N THR A 268 9.34 -4.46 6.44
CA THR A 268 10.14 -5.66 6.72
C THR A 268 10.14 -6.04 8.21
N ILE A 269 10.04 -5.06 9.10
CA ILE A 269 9.90 -5.29 10.54
C ILE A 269 8.55 -5.94 10.81
N HIS A 270 7.49 -5.40 10.21
CA HIS A 270 6.14 -5.88 10.42
C HIS A 270 5.97 -7.32 9.94
N GLU A 271 6.47 -7.64 8.75
CA GLU A 271 6.38 -8.99 8.18
C GLU A 271 7.27 -9.99 8.94
N PHE A 272 8.58 -9.72 8.98
CA PHE A 272 9.52 -10.74 9.45
C PHE A 272 9.58 -10.92 10.95
N LEU A 273 9.06 -9.97 11.73
CA LEU A 273 8.89 -10.13 13.17
C LEU A 273 7.46 -10.52 13.57
N ASP A 274 6.61 -10.93 12.62
CA ASP A 274 5.23 -11.40 12.81
C ASP A 274 4.41 -10.47 13.72
N LEU A 275 4.42 -9.17 13.46
CA LEU A 275 3.80 -8.21 14.40
C LEU A 275 2.29 -8.34 14.44
N GLY A 276 1.64 -8.52 13.30
CA GLY A 276 0.18 -8.52 13.20
C GLY A 276 -0.41 -7.20 13.67
N LEU A 277 -1.42 -7.24 14.54
CA LEU A 277 -2.10 -6.05 15.06
C LEU A 277 -1.61 -5.69 16.46
N PRO A 278 -1.45 -4.39 16.79
CA PRO A 278 -1.10 -3.94 18.14
C PRO A 278 -2.29 -4.12 19.10
N TYR A 279 -2.03 -4.14 20.41
CA TYR A 279 -3.08 -4.11 21.43
C TYR A 279 -3.30 -2.72 22.03
N GLU A 280 -2.36 -1.81 21.83
CA GLU A 280 -2.42 -0.40 22.27
C GLU A 280 -1.82 0.50 21.23
N ILE A 281 -2.49 1.63 20.96
CA ILE A 281 -1.98 2.72 20.13
C ILE A 281 -2.08 4.01 20.95
N ASN A 282 -0.97 4.70 21.16
CA ASN A 282 -0.92 5.87 22.03
C ASN A 282 -0.25 7.06 21.34
N PRO A 283 -0.98 8.15 21.07
CA PRO A 283 -0.38 9.40 20.59
C PRO A 283 0.37 10.08 21.75
N LEU A 284 1.69 9.97 21.73
CA LEU A 284 2.55 10.58 22.77
C LEU A 284 2.71 12.09 22.56
N LYS A 285 2.61 12.54 21.30
CA LYS A 285 2.67 13.94 20.89
C LYS A 285 1.81 14.13 19.65
N VAL A 286 0.99 15.17 19.64
CA VAL A 286 0.27 15.66 18.45
C VAL A 286 0.38 17.19 18.43
N GLU A 287 1.18 17.72 17.52
CA GLU A 287 1.38 19.16 17.36
C GLU A 287 0.45 19.70 16.30
N GLY A 288 -0.39 20.68 16.69
CA GLY A 288 -1.35 21.28 15.78
C GLY A 288 -2.48 20.34 15.39
N HIS A 289 -3.05 19.65 16.38
CA HIS A 289 -4.23 18.83 16.23
C HIS A 289 -5.39 19.60 15.56
N ASN A 290 -6.02 18.96 14.60
CA ASN A 290 -7.11 19.51 13.81
C ASN A 290 -8.06 18.37 13.38
N ASP A 291 -9.34 18.64 13.26
CA ASP A 291 -10.36 17.62 12.89
C ASP A 291 -10.37 17.28 11.39
N TYR A 292 -9.74 18.12 10.56
CA TYR A 292 -9.81 18.06 9.09
C TYR A 292 -8.49 17.61 8.46
N LEU A 293 -7.38 18.15 8.94
CA LEU A 293 -6.03 17.95 8.41
C LEU A 293 -5.19 17.11 9.36
N PHE A 294 -4.28 16.33 8.80
CA PHE A 294 -3.25 15.66 9.58
C PHE A 294 -2.36 16.69 10.33
N PRO A 295 -1.87 16.35 11.54
CA PRO A 295 -1.11 17.27 12.35
C PRO A 295 0.22 17.64 11.69
N LYS A 296 0.77 18.78 12.14
CA LYS A 296 2.11 19.25 11.73
C LYS A 296 3.21 18.28 12.13
N ALA A 297 3.08 17.69 13.31
CA ALA A 297 3.97 16.65 13.80
C ALA A 297 3.23 15.72 14.76
N SER A 298 3.59 14.45 14.76
CA SER A 298 3.09 13.51 15.76
C SER A 298 4.11 12.46 16.14
N THR A 299 3.94 11.90 17.37
CA THR A 299 4.66 10.73 17.83
C THR A 299 3.64 9.69 18.30
N LEU A 300 3.61 8.55 17.64
CA LEU A 300 2.67 7.47 17.91
C LEU A 300 3.41 6.24 18.43
N LEU A 301 2.95 5.68 19.53
CA LEU A 301 3.45 4.43 20.09
C LEU A 301 2.46 3.31 19.76
N PHE A 302 2.96 2.24 19.14
CA PHE A 302 2.23 1.00 18.87
C PHE A 302 2.83 -0.12 19.70
N ARG A 303 2.01 -0.82 20.50
CA ARG A 303 2.44 -1.92 21.34
C ARG A 303 1.96 -3.25 20.81
N PHE A 304 2.92 -4.14 20.54
CA PHE A 304 2.64 -5.49 20.07
C PHE A 304 2.93 -6.53 21.17
N PRO A 305 2.08 -7.55 21.31
CA PRO A 305 2.28 -8.55 22.35
C PRO A 305 3.43 -9.50 22.01
N LYS A 306 3.73 -10.40 22.93
CA LYS A 306 4.61 -11.54 22.70
C LYS A 306 4.10 -12.39 21.52
N ARG A 307 5.02 -12.83 20.64
CA ARG A 307 4.74 -13.63 19.45
C ARG A 307 5.60 -14.90 19.47
N GLY A 308 4.99 -16.01 19.89
CA GLY A 308 5.70 -17.27 20.09
C GLY A 308 6.91 -17.12 21.03
N LYS A 309 8.13 -17.30 20.52
CA LYS A 309 9.38 -17.07 21.28
C LYS A 309 9.87 -15.63 21.26
N MET A 310 9.34 -14.77 20.37
CA MET A 310 9.73 -13.37 20.26
C MET A 310 9.11 -12.53 21.38
N PRO A 311 9.86 -11.60 22.00
CA PRO A 311 9.36 -10.75 23.10
C PRO A 311 8.27 -9.80 22.63
N PRO A 312 7.51 -9.15 23.55
CA PRO A 312 6.72 -7.98 23.21
C PRO A 312 7.60 -6.93 22.53
N LEU A 313 7.00 -6.12 21.63
CA LEU A 313 7.72 -5.12 20.86
C LEU A 313 6.92 -3.82 20.78
N ASP A 314 7.60 -2.71 21.02
CA ASP A 314 7.05 -1.38 20.86
C ASP A 314 7.62 -0.73 19.59
N ILE A 315 6.75 -0.17 18.73
CA ILE A 315 7.15 0.71 17.62
C ILE A 315 6.75 2.13 17.98
N THR A 316 7.72 3.06 17.98
CA THR A 316 7.44 4.47 18.10
C THR A 316 7.69 5.14 16.75
N TRP A 317 6.62 5.67 16.15
CA TRP A 317 6.62 6.41 14.91
C TRP A 317 6.71 7.90 15.17
N TYR A 318 7.66 8.56 14.49
CA TYR A 318 7.87 10.01 14.55
C TYR A 318 7.62 10.61 13.18
N GLU A 319 6.83 11.66 13.10
CA GLU A 319 6.62 12.42 11.87
C GLU A 319 6.61 13.93 12.14
N GLY A 320 7.01 14.70 11.13
CA GLY A 320 7.14 16.16 11.19
C GLY A 320 8.58 16.63 11.29
N VAL A 321 8.85 17.81 10.68
CA VAL A 321 10.16 18.45 10.68
C VAL A 321 10.64 18.65 12.11
N ASN A 322 11.75 18.37 12.57
CA ASN A 322 12.27 18.48 13.96
C ASN A 322 11.63 17.49 14.98
N ASN A 323 10.69 16.65 14.60
CA ASN A 323 10.18 15.61 15.49
C ASN A 323 10.91 14.29 15.20
N ILE A 324 12.08 14.14 15.79
CA ILE A 324 13.01 13.03 15.56
C ILE A 324 13.21 12.20 16.83
N PRO A 325 13.45 10.87 16.70
CA PRO A 325 13.81 10.03 17.84
C PRO A 325 15.19 10.41 18.39
N ALA A 326 15.43 10.08 19.65
CA ALA A 326 16.78 10.00 20.17
C ALA A 326 17.56 8.93 19.39
N VAL A 327 18.80 9.24 19.04
CA VAL A 327 19.67 8.30 18.33
C VAL A 327 20.70 7.69 19.28
N PRO A 328 21.00 6.37 19.15
CA PRO A 328 22.01 5.72 19.98
C PRO A 328 23.41 6.15 19.59
N GLU A 329 24.35 5.92 20.51
CA GLU A 329 25.77 6.10 20.26
C GLU A 329 26.21 5.33 19.01
N GLY A 330 27.09 5.93 18.20
CA GLY A 330 27.56 5.34 16.96
C GLY A 330 26.58 5.37 15.78
N TYR A 331 25.47 6.07 15.92
CA TYR A 331 24.53 6.24 14.79
C TYR A 331 25.19 6.95 13.61
N GLY A 332 26.07 7.93 13.89
CA GLY A 332 26.74 8.75 12.88
C GLY A 332 25.82 9.79 12.23
N THR A 333 26.38 10.56 11.29
CA THR A 333 25.59 11.40 10.38
C THR A 333 25.03 10.55 9.27
N SER A 334 23.85 10.84 8.79
CA SER A 334 23.32 10.15 7.61
C SER A 334 23.75 10.87 6.34
N ASP A 335 24.46 10.15 5.47
CA ASP A 335 24.56 10.54 4.07
C ASP A 335 23.16 10.53 3.45
N ILE A 336 22.96 11.27 2.37
CA ILE A 336 21.69 11.23 1.63
C ILE A 336 21.46 9.81 1.17
N ASP A 337 20.34 9.20 1.63
CA ASP A 337 19.97 7.85 1.20
C ASP A 337 19.60 7.89 -0.29
N PRO A 338 20.36 7.22 -1.18
CA PRO A 338 20.09 7.25 -2.61
C PRO A 338 18.77 6.57 -3.00
N ASN A 339 18.17 5.79 -2.10
CA ASN A 339 16.90 5.11 -2.34
C ASN A 339 15.67 5.99 -2.01
N ILE A 340 15.87 7.18 -1.46
CA ILE A 340 14.76 8.12 -1.28
C ILE A 340 14.37 8.68 -2.64
N PRO A 341 13.14 8.42 -3.13
CA PRO A 341 12.71 8.94 -4.43
C PRO A 341 12.78 10.46 -4.45
N SER A 342 13.31 11.01 -5.53
CA SER A 342 13.16 12.43 -5.80
C SER A 342 11.67 12.72 -5.98
N VAL A 343 11.10 13.44 -5.06
CA VAL A 343 9.68 13.82 -5.13
C VAL A 343 9.52 14.78 -6.28
N ALA A 344 8.57 14.53 -7.18
CA ALA A 344 8.25 15.45 -8.26
C ALA A 344 8.05 16.87 -7.69
N GLY A 345 8.96 17.81 -8.02
CA GLY A 345 8.91 19.20 -7.62
C GLY A 345 9.69 19.61 -6.35
N GLY A 346 10.33 18.71 -5.61
CA GLY A 346 11.10 19.09 -4.42
C GLY A 346 12.35 18.25 -4.20
N LYS A 347 13.51 18.90 -4.02
CA LYS A 347 14.68 18.24 -3.46
C LYS A 347 14.43 18.06 -1.96
N LEU A 348 14.56 16.83 -1.45
CA LEU A 348 14.62 16.61 -0.01
C LEU A 348 15.80 17.43 0.53
N GLN A 349 15.51 18.34 1.47
CA GLN A 349 16.57 19.10 2.12
C GLN A 349 17.39 18.16 3.00
N PRO A 350 18.72 18.34 3.08
CA PRO A 350 19.55 17.58 4.01
C PRO A 350 19.03 17.82 5.44
N THR A 351 18.51 16.77 6.05
CA THR A 351 18.12 16.80 7.47
C THR A 351 19.21 16.10 8.29
N LYS A 352 19.27 16.38 9.60
CA LYS A 352 20.23 15.70 10.50
C LYS A 352 20.08 14.18 10.51
N LEU A 353 18.88 13.68 10.13
CA LEU A 353 18.53 12.29 9.99
C LEU A 353 17.75 12.09 8.69
N ASN A 354 18.14 11.13 7.86
CA ASN A 354 17.29 10.67 6.76
C ASN A 354 16.12 9.87 7.31
N PRO A 355 14.95 9.88 6.62
CA PRO A 355 13.86 9.01 6.98
C PRO A 355 14.30 7.55 7.11
N GLY A 356 13.91 6.90 8.22
CA GLY A 356 14.40 5.56 8.48
C GLY A 356 13.95 4.98 9.82
N LYS A 357 14.71 3.99 10.27
CA LYS A 357 14.41 3.18 11.44
C LYS A 357 15.65 2.85 12.26
N ILE A 358 15.44 2.64 13.56
CA ILE A 358 16.43 2.06 14.48
C ILE A 358 15.75 0.89 15.17
N ILE A 359 16.39 -0.27 15.12
CA ILE A 359 15.88 -1.51 15.68
C ILE A 359 16.75 -1.89 16.88
N TYR A 360 16.13 -2.00 18.04
CA TYR A 360 16.79 -2.32 19.29
C TYR A 360 16.55 -3.79 19.65
N SER A 361 17.59 -4.59 19.65
CA SER A 361 17.57 -5.95 20.17
C SER A 361 18.40 -6.05 21.45
N LYS A 362 18.34 -7.21 22.11
CA LYS A 362 19.09 -7.43 23.35
C LYS A 362 20.59 -7.17 23.19
N ASP A 363 21.20 -7.62 22.08
CA ASP A 363 22.64 -7.64 21.91
C ASP A 363 23.15 -6.64 20.85
N LEU A 364 22.30 -6.27 19.88
CA LEU A 364 22.65 -5.47 18.72
C LEU A 364 21.64 -4.35 18.49
N ILE A 365 22.13 -3.26 17.89
CA ILE A 365 21.30 -2.18 17.39
C ILE A 365 21.51 -2.08 15.89
N PHE A 366 20.42 -1.92 15.14
CA PHE A 366 20.48 -1.78 13.69
C PHE A 366 19.90 -0.44 13.28
N LYS A 367 20.56 0.23 12.35
CA LYS A 367 19.99 1.39 11.66
C LYS A 367 19.68 1.04 10.22
N GLY A 368 18.58 1.59 9.67
CA GLY A 368 18.21 1.44 8.28
C GLY A 368 17.48 2.68 7.79
N GLY A 369 17.54 2.91 6.49
CA GLY A 369 16.80 3.95 5.81
C GLY A 369 15.38 3.52 5.48
N SER A 370 14.82 4.15 4.45
CA SER A 370 13.53 3.84 3.86
C SER A 370 13.67 2.99 2.59
N HIS A 371 12.57 2.57 2.02
CA HIS A 371 12.50 1.81 0.77
C HIS A 371 13.40 0.56 0.80
N GLY A 372 14.28 0.38 -0.17
CA GLY A 372 15.19 -0.77 -0.27
C GLY A 372 16.50 -0.66 0.53
N SER A 373 16.68 0.39 1.32
CA SER A 373 17.91 0.64 2.09
C SER A 373 18.20 -0.48 3.07
N THR A 374 19.39 -1.07 2.97
CA THR A 374 19.84 -2.15 3.84
C THR A 374 20.15 -1.69 5.25
N LEU A 375 20.12 -2.63 6.20
CA LEU A 375 20.46 -2.38 7.59
C LEU A 375 21.98 -2.35 7.81
N SER A 376 22.40 -1.52 8.76
CA SER A 376 23.76 -1.52 9.30
C SER A 376 23.70 -1.79 10.80
N ILE A 377 24.66 -2.59 11.31
CA ILE A 377 24.85 -2.75 12.76
C ILE A 377 25.63 -1.55 13.30
N ILE A 378 25.22 -1.04 14.44
CA ILE A 378 25.88 0.07 15.13
C ILE A 378 26.18 -0.30 16.60
N PRO A 379 27.26 0.25 17.20
CA PRO A 379 28.32 1.06 16.58
C PRO A 379 29.24 0.22 15.65
N LYS A 380 30.18 0.87 14.96
CA LYS A 380 31.08 0.22 13.97
C LYS A 380 31.89 -0.94 14.54
N GLU A 381 32.27 -0.88 15.80
CA GLU A 381 33.00 -1.95 16.50
C GLU A 381 32.17 -3.23 16.58
N LYS A 382 30.88 -3.09 16.86
CA LYS A 382 29.94 -4.23 16.86
C LYS A 382 29.72 -4.79 15.44
N ALA A 383 29.61 -3.90 14.44
CA ALA A 383 29.52 -4.32 13.05
C ALA A 383 30.72 -5.16 12.63
N LYS A 384 31.95 -4.71 12.94
CA LYS A 384 33.19 -5.44 12.66
C LYS A 384 33.26 -6.80 13.38
N ALA A 385 32.84 -6.86 14.64
CA ALA A 385 32.78 -8.12 15.40
C ALA A 385 31.78 -9.14 14.85
N MET A 386 30.77 -8.66 14.11
CA MET A 386 29.75 -9.52 13.50
C MET A 386 30.03 -9.89 12.05
N GLU A 387 30.99 -9.26 11.38
CA GLU A 387 31.23 -9.37 9.93
C GLU A 387 31.35 -10.83 9.47
N SER A 388 32.15 -11.66 10.16
CA SER A 388 32.32 -13.06 9.83
C SER A 388 31.12 -13.96 10.12
N LYS A 389 30.11 -13.45 10.83
CA LYS A 389 28.90 -14.17 11.22
C LYS A 389 27.70 -13.81 10.34
N LEU A 390 27.80 -12.77 9.51
CA LEU A 390 26.73 -12.33 8.66
C LEU A 390 26.55 -13.33 7.50
N PRO A 391 25.30 -13.78 7.26
CA PRO A 391 25.02 -14.65 6.13
C PRO A 391 25.10 -13.88 4.80
N PRO A 392 25.35 -14.57 3.68
CA PRO A 392 25.21 -13.98 2.37
C PRO A 392 23.76 -13.51 2.14
N VAL A 393 23.61 -12.35 1.52
CA VAL A 393 22.30 -11.78 1.19
C VAL A 393 21.93 -12.17 -0.24
N PRO A 394 20.82 -12.91 -0.45
CA PRO A 394 20.37 -13.25 -1.80
C PRO A 394 20.00 -11.98 -2.60
N LYS A 395 20.23 -12.03 -3.91
CA LYS A 395 19.73 -10.99 -4.81
C LYS A 395 18.25 -11.22 -5.11
N SER A 396 17.51 -10.13 -5.36
CA SER A 396 16.14 -10.24 -5.86
C SER A 396 16.12 -10.95 -7.22
N PRO A 397 15.27 -11.97 -7.41
CA PRO A 397 15.16 -12.66 -8.71
C PRO A 397 14.50 -11.76 -9.78
N SER A 398 13.65 -10.83 -9.38
CA SER A 398 12.92 -9.90 -10.25
C SER A 398 12.66 -8.58 -9.54
N ASN A 399 12.51 -7.48 -10.28
CA ASN A 399 12.01 -6.24 -9.69
C ASN A 399 10.53 -6.37 -9.31
N HIS A 400 10.00 -5.40 -8.59
CA HIS A 400 8.65 -5.47 -8.01
C HIS A 400 7.54 -5.59 -9.06
N PHE A 401 7.67 -4.92 -10.20
CA PHE A 401 6.72 -4.95 -11.30
C PHE A 401 6.77 -6.27 -12.06
N ALA A 402 7.97 -6.75 -12.37
CA ALA A 402 8.17 -8.06 -12.97
C ALA A 402 7.68 -9.19 -12.04
N ASN A 403 7.90 -9.09 -10.73
CA ASN A 403 7.40 -10.06 -9.76
C ASN A 403 5.87 -10.22 -9.83
N PHE A 404 5.12 -9.11 -9.90
CA PHE A 404 3.67 -9.18 -10.07
C PHE A 404 3.26 -9.91 -11.35
N LEU A 405 3.85 -9.54 -12.48
CA LEU A 405 3.50 -10.11 -13.77
C LEU A 405 3.91 -11.58 -13.91
N LEU A 406 5.09 -11.94 -13.40
CA LEU A 406 5.56 -13.34 -13.33
C LEU A 406 4.67 -14.18 -12.40
N ALA A 407 4.18 -13.59 -11.32
CA ALA A 407 3.21 -14.25 -10.46
C ALA A 407 1.86 -14.48 -11.17
N CYS A 408 1.37 -13.51 -11.96
CA CYS A 408 0.18 -13.66 -12.79
C CYS A 408 0.33 -14.79 -13.84
N GLN A 409 1.56 -15.06 -14.28
CA GLN A 409 1.90 -16.18 -15.17
C GLN A 409 2.15 -17.50 -14.41
N GLY A 410 2.08 -17.50 -13.07
CA GLY A 410 2.35 -18.67 -12.23
C GLY A 410 3.83 -19.04 -12.10
N GLN A 411 4.77 -18.14 -12.45
CA GLN A 411 6.22 -18.38 -12.43
C GLN A 411 6.86 -17.96 -11.10
N GLU A 412 6.30 -16.96 -10.42
CA GLU A 412 6.73 -16.50 -9.09
C GLU A 412 5.54 -16.41 -8.13
N LYS A 413 5.82 -16.12 -6.87
CA LYS A 413 4.84 -15.65 -5.89
C LYS A 413 5.11 -14.17 -5.62
N THR A 414 4.06 -13.39 -5.42
CA THR A 414 4.20 -11.98 -5.03
C THR A 414 4.83 -11.86 -3.66
N ARG A 415 5.70 -10.86 -3.47
CA ARG A 415 6.41 -10.64 -2.20
C ARG A 415 5.60 -9.76 -1.24
N SER A 416 4.60 -9.06 -1.76
CA SER A 416 3.74 -8.19 -0.96
C SER A 416 2.24 -8.44 -1.27
N PRO A 417 1.74 -9.70 -1.11
CA PRO A 417 0.32 -9.98 -1.30
C PRO A 417 -0.52 -9.29 -0.23
N PHE A 418 -1.83 -9.16 -0.47
CA PHE A 418 -2.76 -8.51 0.47
C PHE A 418 -2.77 -9.16 1.86
N GLU A 419 -2.51 -10.44 1.95
CA GLU A 419 -2.43 -11.15 3.24
C GLU A 419 -1.22 -10.76 4.09
N ILE A 420 -0.13 -10.34 3.45
CA ILE A 420 1.10 -9.87 4.12
C ILE A 420 1.00 -8.37 4.43
N PHE A 421 0.65 -7.56 3.45
CA PHE A 421 0.63 -6.11 3.64
C PHE A 421 -0.64 -5.60 4.35
N GLY A 422 -1.76 -6.28 4.17
CA GLY A 422 -3.05 -5.83 4.70
C GLY A 422 -3.07 -5.58 6.21
N PRO A 423 -2.52 -6.46 7.06
CA PRO A 423 -2.42 -6.19 8.50
C PRO A 423 -1.64 -4.91 8.82
N MET A 424 -0.63 -4.54 8.04
CA MET A 424 0.10 -3.28 8.21
C MET A 424 -0.77 -2.06 7.82
N SER A 425 -1.57 -2.14 6.75
CA SER A 425 -2.57 -1.11 6.44
C SER A 425 -3.58 -0.92 7.58
N GLN A 426 -3.96 -2.01 8.25
CA GLN A 426 -4.83 -1.94 9.44
C GLN A 426 -4.13 -1.24 10.62
N VAL A 427 -2.83 -1.48 10.84
CA VAL A 427 -2.04 -0.76 11.85
C VAL A 427 -2.01 0.74 11.55
N PHE A 428 -1.84 1.12 10.28
CA PHE A 428 -1.87 2.53 9.89
C PHE A 428 -3.24 3.16 10.16
N SER A 429 -4.33 2.47 9.83
CA SER A 429 -5.69 2.95 10.12
C SER A 429 -5.91 3.20 11.62
N LEU A 430 -5.46 2.28 12.48
CA LEU A 430 -5.51 2.46 13.95
C LEU A 430 -4.69 3.68 14.39
N GLY A 431 -3.50 3.89 13.82
CA GLY A 431 -2.67 5.06 14.08
C GLY A 431 -3.34 6.36 13.67
N VAL A 432 -3.96 6.39 12.49
CA VAL A 432 -4.73 7.54 11.99
C VAL A 432 -5.90 7.90 12.91
N ILE A 433 -6.63 6.89 13.40
CA ILE A 433 -7.74 7.11 14.36
C ILE A 433 -7.21 7.70 15.66
N ALA A 434 -6.13 7.12 16.22
CA ALA A 434 -5.52 7.62 17.45
C ALA A 434 -5.02 9.07 17.30
N GLN A 435 -4.42 9.39 16.15
CA GLN A 435 -3.90 10.71 15.81
C GLN A 435 -5.03 11.74 15.65
N ARG A 436 -6.09 11.38 14.89
CA ARG A 436 -7.27 12.25 14.66
C ARG A 436 -8.01 12.57 15.95
N LEU A 437 -8.16 11.59 16.84
CA LEU A 437 -8.84 11.78 18.13
C LEU A 437 -7.92 12.27 19.24
N ASN A 438 -6.62 12.30 18.98
CA ASN A 438 -5.58 12.61 19.97
C ASN A 438 -5.81 11.85 21.29
N THR A 439 -6.09 10.53 21.18
CA THR A 439 -6.45 9.69 22.33
C THR A 439 -5.84 8.30 22.24
N LYS A 440 -5.50 7.74 23.40
CA LYS A 440 -5.01 6.37 23.48
C LYS A 440 -6.13 5.38 23.16
N LEU A 441 -5.84 4.40 22.29
CA LEU A 441 -6.73 3.32 21.91
C LEU A 441 -6.25 2.00 22.49
N LEU A 442 -7.18 1.25 23.12
CA LEU A 442 -7.00 -0.14 23.50
C LEU A 442 -7.74 -1.01 22.50
N PHE A 443 -7.00 -1.91 21.84
CA PHE A 443 -7.51 -2.70 20.73
C PHE A 443 -7.52 -4.18 21.07
N ASP A 444 -8.69 -4.78 21.03
CA ASP A 444 -8.85 -6.25 21.14
C ASP A 444 -8.57 -6.88 19.77
N ARG A 445 -7.47 -7.61 19.69
CA ARG A 445 -6.98 -8.26 18.46
C ARG A 445 -7.86 -9.43 18.01
N ASN A 446 -8.60 -10.06 18.90
CA ASN A 446 -9.48 -11.19 18.59
C ASN A 446 -10.80 -10.71 18.00
N THR A 447 -11.44 -9.75 18.66
CA THR A 447 -12.71 -9.18 18.21
C THR A 447 -12.50 -8.08 17.16
N LYS A 448 -11.26 -7.60 17.00
CA LYS A 448 -10.88 -6.47 16.13
C LYS A 448 -11.67 -5.21 16.44
N GLN A 449 -11.78 -4.87 17.73
CA GLN A 449 -12.52 -3.71 18.21
C GLN A 449 -11.66 -2.82 19.12
N ILE A 450 -11.91 -1.52 19.08
CA ILE A 450 -11.40 -0.56 20.05
C ILE A 450 -12.34 -0.59 21.24
N THR A 451 -11.81 -0.96 22.41
CA THR A 451 -12.63 -1.29 23.61
C THR A 451 -12.85 -0.12 24.55
N ASN A 452 -11.99 0.89 24.52
CA ASN A 452 -12.02 2.03 25.43
C ASN A 452 -12.66 3.30 24.89
N ASN A 453 -13.09 3.30 23.60
CA ASN A 453 -13.70 4.47 22.95
C ASN A 453 -14.66 4.03 21.84
N ALA A 454 -15.97 4.15 22.09
CA ALA A 454 -17.01 3.73 21.16
C ALA A 454 -17.01 4.52 19.84
N PHE A 455 -16.68 5.82 19.86
CA PHE A 455 -16.59 6.64 18.67
C PHE A 455 -15.39 6.21 17.80
N ALA A 456 -14.23 6.00 18.41
CA ALA A 456 -13.07 5.45 17.72
C ALA A 456 -13.36 4.07 17.10
N ASN A 457 -14.10 3.22 17.84
CA ASN A 457 -14.50 1.91 17.34
C ASN A 457 -15.41 2.02 16.10
N ALA A 458 -16.36 2.96 16.08
CA ALA A 458 -17.18 3.23 14.90
C ALA A 458 -16.33 3.66 13.67
N MET A 459 -15.21 4.33 13.89
CA MET A 459 -14.32 4.75 12.79
C MET A 459 -13.57 3.59 12.13
N LEU A 460 -13.49 2.41 12.74
CA LEU A 460 -12.90 1.21 12.11
C LEU A 460 -13.70 0.76 10.88
N THR A 461 -15.02 0.87 10.96
CA THR A 461 -15.95 0.36 9.95
C THR A 461 -16.35 1.38 8.91
N GLN A 462 -15.90 2.61 9.09
CA GLN A 462 -16.18 3.73 8.22
C GLN A 462 -17.62 4.29 8.28
N ILE A 463 -17.72 5.56 7.96
CA ILE A 463 -18.94 6.24 7.51
C ILE A 463 -19.51 5.47 6.32
N PRO A 464 -20.84 5.25 6.24
CA PRO A 464 -21.46 4.60 5.08
C PRO A 464 -20.95 5.21 3.78
N PRO A 465 -20.62 4.41 2.76
CA PRO A 465 -20.19 4.93 1.47
C PRO A 465 -21.28 5.76 0.82
N ARG A 466 -20.90 6.66 -0.07
CA ARG A 466 -21.87 7.43 -0.85
C ARG A 466 -22.83 6.51 -1.61
N LYS A 467 -24.05 6.99 -1.82
CA LYS A 467 -25.08 6.29 -2.61
C LYS A 467 -24.51 5.86 -3.97
N GLY A 468 -24.67 4.58 -4.31
CA GLY A 468 -24.16 3.97 -5.54
C GLY A 468 -22.78 3.32 -5.41
N TRP A 469 -22.16 3.39 -4.22
CA TRP A 469 -20.89 2.74 -3.94
C TRP A 469 -20.98 1.64 -2.85
N GLU A 470 -22.18 1.35 -2.34
CA GLU A 470 -22.43 0.40 -1.24
C GLU A 470 -22.18 -1.06 -1.65
N GLU A 471 -22.34 -1.37 -2.92
CA GLU A 471 -22.20 -2.73 -3.44
C GLU A 471 -20.79 -3.29 -3.30
N PHE A 472 -19.76 -2.44 -3.31
CA PHE A 472 -18.36 -2.85 -3.15
C PHE A 472 -18.04 -3.41 -1.76
N TYR A 473 -18.88 -3.13 -0.76
CA TYR A 473 -18.75 -3.63 0.61
C TYR A 473 -19.50 -4.94 0.87
N LYS A 474 -20.19 -5.51 -0.13
CA LYS A 474 -21.05 -6.70 0.00
C LYS A 474 -20.43 -7.98 -0.56
N LEU A 475 -19.12 -8.09 -0.55
CA LEU A 475 -18.41 -9.23 -1.17
C LEU A 475 -18.14 -10.39 -0.22
#